data_d2756b1b1c51642b932af45cc3da8dd2
#
_entry.id   d2756b1b1c51642b932af45cc3da8dd2
#
_cell.length_a   1.000
_cell.length_b   1.000
_cell.length_c   1.000
_cell.angle_alpha   90.00
_cell.angle_beta   90.00
_cell.angle_gamma   90.00
#
_symmetry.space_group_name_H-M   'P 1'
#
loop_
_entity.id
_entity.type
_entity.pdbx_description
1 polymer ?
#
loop_
_entity_poly.entity_id
_entity_poly.type
_entity_poly.pdbx_seq_one_letter_code
_entity_poly.pdbx_strand_id
1 'polypeptide(L)'
;QIKIDQGKLAQLNRERMPTLTPIEFDIKLNNNGLYETVQELIKDNFEMRTTYNRATFFSRTDPFIDQARIALGLTDDQVDAVWEQALQL
;
A
#
# COMPACT_ATOMS: atom_id res chain seq x y z
N GLN A 1 13.59 12.62 -30.39
CA GLN A 1 12.57 12.87 -29.40
C GLN A 1 12.39 11.68 -28.49
N ILE A 2 12.63 11.87 -27.21
CA ILE A 2 12.54 10.80 -26.23
C ILE A 2 11.09 10.69 -25.75
N LYS A 3 10.50 9.51 -25.96
CA LYS A 3 9.19 9.24 -25.41
C LYS A 3 9.35 8.70 -23.98
N ILE A 4 8.69 9.34 -23.05
CA ILE A 4 8.67 8.89 -21.67
C ILE A 4 7.60 7.82 -21.56
N ASP A 5 7.99 6.64 -21.08
CA ASP A 5 7.06 5.57 -20.77
C ASP A 5 6.35 5.92 -19.45
N GLN A 6 5.09 6.29 -19.55
CA GLN A 6 4.30 6.70 -18.37
C GLN A 6 4.18 5.58 -17.34
N GLY A 7 4.09 4.32 -17.78
CA GLY A 7 4.08 3.18 -16.88
C GLY A 7 5.36 3.03 -16.10
N LYS A 8 6.51 3.19 -16.78
CA LYS A 8 7.82 3.14 -16.12
C LYS A 8 8.00 4.30 -15.15
N LEU A 9 7.57 5.49 -15.54
CA LEU A 9 7.68 6.66 -14.67
C LEU A 9 6.86 6.46 -13.39
N ALA A 10 5.63 5.96 -13.52
CA ALA A 10 4.79 5.68 -12.36
C ALA A 10 5.43 4.65 -11.44
N GLN A 11 6.00 3.58 -12.01
CA GLN A 11 6.69 2.56 -11.22
C GLN A 11 7.89 3.12 -10.46
N LEU A 12 8.70 3.94 -11.13
CA LEU A 12 9.84 4.59 -10.48
C LEU A 12 9.40 5.51 -9.36
N ASN A 13 8.32 6.24 -9.55
CA ASN A 13 7.78 7.11 -8.51
C ASN A 13 7.33 6.30 -7.30
N ARG A 14 6.69 5.15 -7.51
CA ARG A 14 6.26 4.27 -6.43
C ARG A 14 7.45 3.69 -5.67
N GLU A 15 8.51 3.31 -6.38
CA GLU A 15 9.74 2.81 -5.75
C GLU A 15 10.41 3.86 -4.87
N ARG A 16 10.22 5.14 -5.17
CA ARG A 16 10.80 6.26 -4.42
C ARG A 16 9.95 6.71 -3.25
N MET A 17 8.72 6.22 -3.15
CA MET A 17 7.86 6.58 -2.01
C MET A 17 8.48 6.08 -0.72
N PRO A 18 8.43 6.88 0.37
CA PRO A 18 9.02 6.47 1.64
C PRO A 18 8.30 5.24 2.20
N THR A 19 9.03 4.44 2.94
CA THR A 19 8.43 3.31 3.66
C THR A 19 7.59 3.85 4.82
N LEU A 20 6.57 3.09 5.18
CA LEU A 20 5.70 3.43 6.31
C LEU A 20 5.93 2.44 7.45
N THR A 21 5.96 2.94 8.67
CA THR A 21 5.94 2.06 9.84
C THR A 21 4.55 1.41 9.94
N PRO A 22 4.40 0.31 10.67
CA PRO A 22 3.08 -0.31 10.86
C PRO A 22 2.06 0.67 11.43
N ILE A 23 2.46 1.51 12.37
CA ILE A 23 1.56 2.52 12.95
C ILE A 23 1.12 3.53 11.89
N GLU A 24 2.06 4.05 11.12
CA GLU A 24 1.76 4.99 10.04
C GLU A 24 0.85 4.36 9.00
N PHE A 25 1.13 3.11 8.64
CA PHE A 25 0.34 2.38 7.65
C PHE A 25 -1.11 2.22 8.13
N ASP A 26 -1.29 1.80 9.36
CA ASP A 26 -2.63 1.61 9.95
C ASP A 26 -3.40 2.92 9.99
N ILE A 27 -2.75 4.02 10.39
CA ILE A 27 -3.38 5.34 10.44
C ILE A 27 -3.82 5.77 9.03
N LYS A 28 -2.94 5.61 8.05
CA LYS A 28 -3.26 5.99 6.67
C LYS A 28 -4.37 5.13 6.09
N LEU A 29 -4.38 3.83 6.37
CA LEU A 29 -5.48 2.95 5.96
C LEU A 29 -6.80 3.41 6.56
N ASN A 30 -6.79 3.73 7.85
CA ASN A 30 -7.99 4.19 8.52
C ASN A 30 -8.49 5.52 7.95
N ASN A 31 -7.57 6.43 7.66
CA ASN A 31 -7.91 7.73 7.08
C ASN A 31 -8.53 7.60 5.68
N ASN A 32 -8.22 6.52 4.97
CA ASN A 32 -8.77 6.25 3.65
C ASN A 32 -9.97 5.30 3.70
N GLY A 33 -10.43 4.93 4.89
CA GLY A 33 -11.55 4.01 5.06
C GLY A 33 -11.23 2.58 4.66
N LEU A 34 -9.96 2.19 4.64
CA LEU A 34 -9.52 0.88 4.19
C LEU A 34 -9.07 -0.05 5.31
N TYR A 35 -8.94 0.46 6.53
CA TYR A 35 -8.38 -0.33 7.63
C TYR A 35 -9.18 -1.61 7.89
N GLU A 36 -10.48 -1.48 8.09
CA GLU A 36 -11.35 -2.63 8.37
C GLU A 36 -11.39 -3.59 7.19
N THR A 37 -11.39 -3.05 5.98
CA THR A 37 -11.40 -3.84 4.75
C THR A 37 -10.15 -4.72 4.66
N VAL A 38 -8.99 -4.16 4.99
CA VAL A 38 -7.73 -4.92 5.00
C VAL A 38 -7.76 -5.97 6.11
N GLN A 39 -8.26 -5.63 7.30
CA GLN A 39 -8.36 -6.60 8.39
C GLN A 39 -9.25 -7.79 8.00
N GLU A 40 -10.36 -7.54 7.34
CA GLU A 40 -11.22 -8.62 6.85
C GLU A 40 -10.53 -9.47 5.80
N LEU A 41 -9.76 -8.85 4.89
CA LEU A 41 -9.03 -9.58 3.87
C LEU A 41 -8.01 -10.56 4.46
N ILE A 42 -7.21 -10.10 5.43
CA ILE A 42 -6.13 -10.92 5.99
C ILE A 42 -6.62 -11.93 7.02
N LYS A 43 -7.83 -11.76 7.53
CA LYS A 43 -8.41 -12.60 8.59
C LYS A 43 -8.36 -14.09 8.24
N ASP A 44 -8.69 -14.44 7.01
CA ASP A 44 -8.75 -15.81 6.55
C ASP A 44 -7.55 -16.22 5.68
N ASN A 45 -6.55 -15.34 5.58
CA ASN A 45 -5.35 -15.62 4.79
C ASN A 45 -4.13 -15.61 5.72
N PHE A 46 -3.68 -16.80 6.06
CA PHE A 46 -2.58 -16.96 7.02
C PHE A 46 -1.30 -16.25 6.58
N GLU A 47 -0.93 -16.39 5.30
CA GLU A 47 0.31 -15.78 4.80
C GLU A 47 0.25 -14.25 4.85
N MET A 48 -0.85 -13.68 4.39
CA MET A 48 -1.02 -12.21 4.41
C MET A 48 -1.10 -11.69 5.83
N ARG A 49 -1.82 -12.39 6.71
CA ARG A 49 -1.94 -12.00 8.12
C ARG A 49 -0.58 -12.03 8.81
N THR A 50 0.20 -13.07 8.56
CA THR A 50 1.52 -13.20 9.18
C THR A 50 2.45 -12.11 8.65
N THR A 51 2.43 -11.85 7.34
CA THR A 51 3.23 -10.79 6.75
C THR A 51 2.87 -9.43 7.35
N TYR A 52 1.59 -9.14 7.46
CA TYR A 52 1.10 -7.89 8.04
C TYR A 52 1.55 -7.74 9.50
N ASN A 53 1.36 -8.79 10.30
CA ASN A 53 1.63 -8.71 11.74
C ASN A 53 3.12 -8.63 12.07
N ARG A 54 3.98 -9.15 11.19
CA ARG A 54 5.42 -9.20 11.45
C ARG A 54 6.22 -8.15 10.69
N ALA A 55 5.57 -7.37 9.85
CA ALA A 55 6.25 -6.33 9.11
C ALA A 55 6.78 -5.25 10.04
N THR A 56 8.01 -4.81 9.79
CA THR A 56 8.60 -3.68 10.51
C THR A 56 8.43 -2.38 9.72
N PHE A 57 8.12 -2.49 8.45
CA PHE A 57 7.78 -1.37 7.59
C PHE A 57 7.02 -1.89 6.37
N PHE A 58 6.34 -0.98 5.69
CA PHE A 58 5.62 -1.29 4.45
C PHE A 58 6.14 -0.40 3.33
N SER A 59 6.52 -1.02 2.21
CA SER A 59 6.90 -0.32 0.98
C SER A 59 5.74 -0.29 0.00
N ARG A 60 5.62 0.80 -0.76
CA ARG A 60 4.56 0.90 -1.78
C ARG A 60 4.64 -0.24 -2.80
N THR A 61 5.83 -0.75 -3.08
CA THR A 61 6.05 -1.80 -4.07
C THR A 61 6.19 -3.19 -3.45
N ASP A 62 5.84 -3.34 -2.18
CA ASP A 62 5.87 -4.63 -1.50
C ASP A 62 4.85 -5.59 -2.14
N PRO A 63 5.23 -6.86 -2.40
CA PRO A 63 4.29 -7.84 -2.95
C PRO A 63 3.00 -7.97 -2.15
N PHE A 64 3.06 -7.82 -0.82
CA PHE A 64 1.87 -7.83 0.02
C PHE A 64 0.90 -6.73 -0.39
N ILE A 65 1.41 -5.53 -0.68
CA ILE A 65 0.59 -4.39 -1.08
C ILE A 65 -0.10 -4.68 -2.41
N ASP A 66 0.63 -5.27 -3.36
CA ASP A 66 0.06 -5.63 -4.66
C ASP A 66 -1.04 -6.69 -4.51
N GLN A 67 -0.81 -7.71 -3.70
CA GLN A 67 -1.80 -8.75 -3.45
C GLN A 67 -3.06 -8.18 -2.82
N ALA A 68 -2.91 -7.29 -1.84
CA ALA A 68 -4.05 -6.64 -1.20
C ALA A 68 -4.81 -5.75 -2.19
N ARG A 69 -4.10 -5.02 -3.02
CA ARG A 69 -4.71 -4.16 -4.04
C ARG A 69 -5.59 -4.97 -4.98
N ILE A 70 -5.04 -6.07 -5.50
CA ILE A 70 -5.77 -6.93 -6.43
C ILE A 70 -6.98 -7.57 -5.75
N ALA A 71 -6.80 -8.10 -4.56
CA ALA A 71 -7.86 -8.78 -3.82
C ALA A 71 -9.01 -7.84 -3.47
N LEU A 72 -8.72 -6.57 -3.21
CA LEU A 72 -9.73 -5.57 -2.84
C LEU A 72 -10.28 -4.81 -4.06
N GLY A 73 -9.77 -5.09 -5.26
CA GLY A 73 -10.21 -4.41 -6.47
C GLY A 73 -9.84 -2.93 -6.52
N LEU A 74 -8.75 -2.55 -5.84
CA LEU A 74 -8.30 -1.17 -5.82
C LEU A 74 -7.43 -0.85 -7.02
N THR A 75 -7.47 0.41 -7.44
CA THR A 75 -6.57 0.90 -8.48
C THR A 75 -5.22 1.28 -7.85
N ASP A 76 -4.19 1.36 -8.68
CA ASP A 76 -2.89 1.86 -8.22
C ASP A 76 -3.00 3.28 -7.66
N ASP A 77 -3.83 4.12 -8.28
CA ASP A 77 -4.02 5.51 -7.82
C ASP A 77 -4.61 5.54 -6.41
N GLN A 78 -5.55 4.65 -6.11
CA GLN A 78 -6.14 4.57 -4.77
C GLN A 78 -5.11 4.16 -3.73
N VAL A 79 -4.22 3.23 -4.06
CA VAL A 79 -3.16 2.79 -3.16
C VAL A 79 -2.09 3.87 -3.03
N ASP A 80 -1.73 4.54 -4.13
CA ASP A 80 -0.79 5.65 -4.09
C ASP A 80 -1.27 6.74 -3.12
N ALA A 81 -2.57 6.99 -3.08
CA ALA A 81 -3.15 7.99 -2.18
C ALA A 81 -2.85 7.68 -0.71
N VAL A 82 -2.80 6.39 -0.34
CA VAL A 82 -2.45 5.98 1.02
C VAL A 82 -1.04 6.46 1.38
N TRP A 83 -0.10 6.35 0.43
CA TRP A 83 1.29 6.75 0.67
C TRP A 83 1.50 8.26 0.55
N GLU A 84 0.75 8.92 -0.32
CA GLU A 84 0.93 10.34 -0.61
C GLU A 84 0.30 11.26 0.42
N GLN A 85 -0.75 10.81 1.10
CA GLN A 85 -1.39 11.63 2.11
C GLN A 85 -0.44 11.90 3.27
N ALA A 86 -0.31 13.19 3.61
CA ALA A 86 0.47 13.57 4.77
C ALA A 86 -0.19 13.03 6.04
N LEU A 87 0.64 12.56 6.98
CA LEU A 87 0.12 12.17 8.28
C LEU A 87 -0.35 13.40 9.03
N GLN A 88 -1.60 13.36 9.43
CA GLN A 88 -2.21 14.42 10.25
C GLN A 88 -2.05 13.99 11.71
N LEU A 89 -0.89 14.30 12.25
CA LEU A 89 -0.60 13.99 13.66
C LEU A 89 -0.90 15.16 14.55
#